data_418291044a8f99f3dcf8b341252c7a31
#
_entry.id   418291044a8f99f3dcf8b341252c7a31
#
_cell.length_a   1.000
_cell.length_b   1.000
_cell.length_c   1.000
_cell.angle_alpha   90.00
_cell.angle_beta   90.00
_cell.angle_gamma   90.00
#
_symmetry.space_group_name_H-M   'P 1'
#
loop_
_entity.id
_entity.type
_entity.pdbx_description
1 polymer ?
#
loop_
_entity_poly.entity_id
_entity_poly.type
_entity_poly.pdbx_seq_one_letter_code
_entity_poly.pdbx_strand_id
1 'polypeptide(L)'
;MAIRGSLKEASLPDVLQLLAMGKKSGCLSVTHRNNFGSIHFDKGRISYASIVNRRDRLGDILVKSGILSQELLDDAIAMQAKSRGVRLGELLVERHSITRDELNAQIRVQIEEAVYFLFTWAEGTFNFESDIRPEEQDFLVSINPESLLLEGARRVDEWSLIEKKVPSFDLVFEVDRRKLAEDHASLTTEQQTLLPLIDGRRDVASLVDESGLVEFDVGKALFGLATAGYLHRVGKTRPQEELAADVRVEEHRNLGVAFYRTGMLDEAVREFRRVSELRPDDIGARFFLGLAHLRLGKWSEALTHLEAASRQRGAKAAVFHDLALAYERLGRLDEAHEALEHALMRGGDDEPRVQVSFGILALREGRFAEAEEYFMNARPMYGAKPPSAVWFHSASLAAGLAGDLHKAIAILTEGTQLHPRAAALHNNLAVALAEVGRSEDALQAIDRGLAEDASLAPLHRNRGDLLLTAGHGEQALEEYLRAVKHHETLGPEIWARIGGLRAAHGEVPEAMAAWERALQLDPSHAEARERLAAARNGR
;
A
#
# COMPACT_ATOMS: atom_id res chain seq x y z
N MET A 1 7.24 10.04 2.69
CA MET A 1 7.87 10.20 4.03
C MET A 1 7.23 9.20 4.96
N ALA A 2 7.99 8.23 5.49
CA ALA A 2 7.46 7.25 6.44
C ALA A 2 7.66 7.79 7.87
N ILE A 3 6.62 7.73 8.69
CA ILE A 3 6.66 8.06 10.12
C ILE A 3 6.41 6.77 10.88
N ARG A 4 7.41 6.31 11.66
CA ARG A 4 7.31 5.07 12.45
C ARG A 4 7.56 5.38 13.92
N GLY A 5 6.88 4.66 14.79
CA GLY A 5 7.04 4.83 16.23
C GLY A 5 6.35 3.74 17.06
N SER A 6 6.45 3.88 18.38
CA SER A 6 5.78 3.03 19.34
C SER A 6 4.58 3.75 19.95
N LEU A 7 3.47 3.03 20.14
CA LEU A 7 2.28 3.55 20.82
C LEU A 7 2.54 3.92 22.30
N LYS A 8 3.62 3.40 22.90
CA LYS A 8 4.07 3.80 24.23
C LYS A 8 4.69 5.20 24.27
N GLU A 9 5.29 5.63 23.14
CA GLU A 9 5.96 6.94 23.03
C GLU A 9 5.03 8.03 22.50
N ALA A 10 4.13 7.65 21.56
CA ALA A 10 3.11 8.54 21.02
C ALA A 10 1.81 7.76 20.92
N SER A 11 0.77 8.23 21.62
CA SER A 11 -0.53 7.59 21.60
C SER A 11 -1.19 7.68 20.21
N LEU A 12 -2.06 6.75 19.87
CA LEU A 12 -2.74 6.80 18.58
C LEU A 12 -3.53 8.11 18.35
N PRO A 13 -4.25 8.66 19.34
CA PRO A 13 -4.86 10.00 19.23
C PRO A 13 -3.88 11.10 18.83
N ASP A 14 -2.67 11.13 19.43
CA ASP A 14 -1.66 12.15 19.12
C ASP A 14 -1.17 12.02 17.67
N VAL A 15 -0.96 10.78 17.22
CA VAL A 15 -0.54 10.48 15.84
C VAL A 15 -1.63 10.92 14.85
N LEU A 16 -2.91 10.62 15.14
CA LEU A 16 -4.03 11.06 14.29
C LEU A 16 -4.11 12.59 14.19
N GLN A 17 -3.94 13.28 15.31
CA GLN A 17 -3.94 14.73 15.34
C GLN A 17 -2.79 15.33 14.52
N LEU A 18 -1.58 14.75 14.63
CA LEU A 18 -0.43 15.17 13.83
C LEU A 18 -0.68 15.03 12.32
N LEU A 19 -1.26 13.89 11.91
CA LEU A 19 -1.57 13.63 10.50
C LEU A 19 -2.68 14.53 9.98
N ALA A 20 -3.70 14.83 10.81
CA ALA A 20 -4.79 15.75 10.50
C ALA A 20 -4.29 17.17 10.30
N MET A 21 -3.51 17.71 11.27
CA MET A 21 -2.93 19.06 11.21
C MET A 21 -1.97 19.21 10.02
N GLY A 22 -1.18 18.16 9.75
CA GLY A 22 -0.26 18.12 8.61
C GLY A 22 -0.95 17.89 7.26
N LYS A 23 -2.29 17.77 7.21
CA LYS A 23 -3.09 17.48 6.00
C LYS A 23 -2.51 16.32 5.19
N LYS A 24 -2.04 15.28 5.87
CA LYS A 24 -1.38 14.14 5.22
C LYS A 24 -2.38 13.26 4.49
N SER A 25 -1.92 12.66 3.37
CA SER A 25 -2.64 11.59 2.65
C SER A 25 -1.76 10.35 2.64
N GLY A 26 -2.36 9.18 2.93
CA GLY A 26 -1.63 7.92 3.04
C GLY A 26 -2.31 6.95 4.00
N CYS A 27 -1.60 5.89 4.40
CA CYS A 27 -2.08 4.85 5.30
C CYS A 27 -1.28 4.84 6.61
N LEU A 28 -1.98 4.93 7.74
CA LEU A 28 -1.46 4.66 9.07
C LEU A 28 -1.77 3.21 9.44
N SER A 29 -0.74 2.39 9.51
CA SER A 29 -0.79 1.00 9.97
C SER A 29 -0.48 0.95 11.46
N VAL A 30 -1.27 0.21 12.21
CA VAL A 30 -1.13 0.05 13.67
C VAL A 30 -1.08 -1.43 14.00
N THR A 31 -0.12 -1.84 14.83
CA THR A 31 0.02 -3.22 15.29
C THR A 31 -0.06 -3.29 16.80
N HIS A 32 -0.75 -4.29 17.31
CA HIS A 32 -0.80 -4.61 18.74
C HIS A 32 -0.85 -6.13 18.92
N ARG A 33 0.20 -6.74 19.45
CA ARG A 33 0.35 -8.20 19.56
C ARG A 33 0.18 -8.87 18.19
N ASN A 34 -0.86 -9.68 18.00
CA ASN A 34 -1.21 -10.36 16.74
C ASN A 34 -2.33 -9.64 15.97
N ASN A 35 -2.69 -8.43 16.37
CA ASN A 35 -3.72 -7.65 15.72
C ASN A 35 -3.09 -6.57 14.83
N PHE A 36 -3.77 -6.28 13.74
CA PHE A 36 -3.38 -5.24 12.79
C PHE A 36 -4.60 -4.38 12.43
N GLY A 37 -4.39 -3.07 12.43
CA GLY A 37 -5.38 -2.11 11.96
C GLY A 37 -4.76 -1.12 10.98
N SER A 38 -5.57 -0.59 10.09
CA SER A 38 -5.17 0.45 9.16
C SER A 38 -6.17 1.60 9.15
N ILE A 39 -5.66 2.83 9.07
CA ILE A 39 -6.45 4.06 8.95
C ILE A 39 -5.92 4.82 7.75
N HIS A 40 -6.77 5.03 6.75
CA HIS A 40 -6.41 5.78 5.55
C HIS A 40 -6.84 7.25 5.68
N PHE A 41 -5.94 8.12 5.25
CA PHE A 41 -6.14 9.56 5.26
C PHE A 41 -6.19 10.13 3.84
N ASP A 42 -7.07 11.09 3.62
CA ASP A 42 -7.05 11.99 2.48
C ASP A 42 -7.06 13.43 2.97
N LYS A 43 -5.97 14.15 2.70
CA LYS A 43 -5.77 15.56 3.12
C LYS A 43 -6.07 15.81 4.60
N GLY A 44 -5.62 14.88 5.46
CA GLY A 44 -5.79 14.94 6.90
C GLY A 44 -7.16 14.47 7.42
N ARG A 45 -8.07 14.01 6.57
CA ARG A 45 -9.36 13.44 6.95
C ARG A 45 -9.31 11.91 6.83
N ILE A 46 -9.97 11.22 7.74
CA ILE A 46 -10.07 9.76 7.67
C ILE A 46 -11.03 9.40 6.54
N SER A 47 -10.53 8.61 5.59
CA SER A 47 -11.30 8.12 4.44
C SER A 47 -11.74 6.68 4.58
N TYR A 48 -10.97 5.87 5.32
CA TYR A 48 -11.25 4.46 5.57
C TYR A 48 -10.52 3.98 6.81
N ALA A 49 -11.06 3.00 7.53
CA ALA A 49 -10.36 2.28 8.59
C ALA A 49 -10.82 0.82 8.64
N SER A 50 -9.90 -0.07 8.98
CA SER A 50 -10.19 -1.49 9.13
C SER A 50 -9.29 -2.15 10.16
N ILE A 51 -9.78 -3.26 10.73
CA ILE A 51 -9.02 -4.14 11.63
C ILE A 51 -9.06 -5.54 11.02
N VAL A 52 -7.89 -6.13 10.84
CA VAL A 52 -7.76 -7.48 10.29
C VAL A 52 -8.25 -8.51 11.29
N ASN A 53 -8.91 -9.55 10.79
CA ASN A 53 -9.50 -10.64 11.57
C ASN A 53 -10.67 -10.23 12.48
N ARG A 54 -11.20 -9.00 12.35
CA ARG A 54 -12.43 -8.60 13.02
C ARG A 54 -13.63 -9.26 12.33
N ARG A 55 -14.55 -9.78 13.14
CA ARG A 55 -15.72 -10.56 12.65
C ARG A 55 -16.85 -9.70 12.09
N ASP A 56 -16.92 -8.40 12.44
CA ASP A 56 -18.01 -7.51 12.02
C ASP A 56 -17.92 -7.16 10.53
N ARG A 57 -18.56 -7.96 9.68
CA ARG A 57 -18.71 -7.66 8.25
C ARG A 57 -19.89 -6.72 8.03
N LEU A 58 -19.84 -5.93 6.96
CA LEU A 58 -20.92 -4.98 6.60
C LEU A 58 -22.31 -5.65 6.61
N GLY A 59 -22.41 -6.87 6.06
CA GLY A 59 -23.67 -7.61 6.05
C GLY A 59 -24.20 -7.90 7.46
N ASP A 60 -23.33 -8.32 8.37
CA ASP A 60 -23.69 -8.62 9.75
C ASP A 60 -24.18 -7.35 10.47
N ILE A 61 -23.51 -6.21 10.22
CA ILE A 61 -23.91 -4.91 10.80
C ILE A 61 -25.27 -4.47 10.29
N LEU A 62 -25.55 -4.63 8.99
CA LEU A 62 -26.83 -4.27 8.39
C LEU A 62 -27.99 -5.12 8.94
N VAL A 63 -27.77 -6.40 9.19
CA VAL A 63 -28.76 -7.30 9.81
C VAL A 63 -28.95 -6.95 11.29
N LYS A 64 -27.87 -6.76 12.03
CA LYS A 64 -27.88 -6.38 13.45
C LYS A 64 -28.59 -5.04 13.69
N SER A 65 -28.41 -4.08 12.79
CA SER A 65 -29.11 -2.78 12.86
C SER A 65 -30.57 -2.82 12.39
N GLY A 66 -31.08 -3.99 11.96
CA GLY A 66 -32.45 -4.15 11.48
C GLY A 66 -32.74 -3.51 10.11
N ILE A 67 -31.73 -3.06 9.40
CA ILE A 67 -31.86 -2.45 8.06
C ILE A 67 -32.07 -3.53 7.00
N LEU A 68 -31.48 -4.71 7.20
CA LEU A 68 -31.55 -5.84 6.28
C LEU A 68 -31.99 -7.11 7.03
N SER A 69 -32.81 -7.95 6.40
CA SER A 69 -33.11 -9.27 6.94
C SER A 69 -32.00 -10.27 6.61
N GLN A 70 -31.83 -11.32 7.42
CA GLN A 70 -30.87 -12.38 7.18
C GLN A 70 -31.08 -13.06 5.82
N GLU A 71 -32.32 -13.30 5.43
CA GLU A 71 -32.69 -13.93 4.15
C GLU A 71 -32.19 -13.09 2.96
N LEU A 72 -32.38 -11.76 2.99
CA LEU A 72 -31.91 -10.86 1.96
C LEU A 72 -30.37 -10.78 1.90
N LEU A 73 -29.71 -10.90 3.05
CA LEU A 73 -28.25 -10.97 3.12
C LEU A 73 -27.72 -12.25 2.47
N ASP A 74 -28.30 -13.41 2.81
CA ASP A 74 -27.88 -14.71 2.29
C ASP A 74 -28.07 -14.78 0.77
N ASP A 75 -29.18 -14.26 0.25
CA ASP A 75 -29.44 -14.11 -1.18
C ASP A 75 -28.41 -13.22 -1.87
N ALA A 76 -28.06 -12.08 -1.27
CA ALA A 76 -27.08 -11.16 -1.82
C ALA A 76 -25.66 -11.77 -1.84
N ILE A 77 -25.26 -12.51 -0.80
CA ILE A 77 -23.99 -13.24 -0.73
C ILE A 77 -23.95 -14.33 -1.82
N ALA A 78 -25.02 -15.10 -1.98
CA ALA A 78 -25.10 -16.13 -3.02
C ALA A 78 -24.97 -15.55 -4.45
N MET A 79 -25.48 -14.35 -4.68
CA MET A 79 -25.33 -13.64 -5.95
C MET A 79 -23.94 -13.05 -6.13
N GLN A 80 -23.36 -12.46 -5.08
CA GLN A 80 -22.00 -11.95 -5.10
C GLN A 80 -20.99 -13.04 -5.49
N ALA A 81 -21.20 -14.25 -4.99
CA ALA A 81 -20.34 -15.40 -5.33
C ALA A 81 -20.35 -15.74 -6.85
N LYS A 82 -21.44 -15.39 -7.56
CA LYS A 82 -21.59 -15.60 -9.01
C LYS A 82 -21.09 -14.41 -9.84
N SER A 83 -20.98 -13.23 -9.23
CA SER A 83 -20.62 -11.97 -9.90
C SER A 83 -19.22 -11.55 -9.51
N ARG A 84 -18.22 -11.79 -10.38
CA ARG A 84 -16.84 -11.38 -10.09
C ARG A 84 -16.71 -9.86 -9.98
N GLY A 85 -16.21 -9.38 -8.84
CA GLY A 85 -15.85 -7.98 -8.63
C GLY A 85 -16.97 -7.05 -8.18
N VAL A 86 -18.22 -7.55 -8.00
CA VAL A 86 -19.33 -6.74 -7.45
C VAL A 86 -19.34 -6.83 -5.93
N ARG A 87 -19.51 -5.70 -5.26
CA ARG A 87 -19.55 -5.63 -3.81
C ARG A 87 -20.93 -5.88 -3.26
N LEU A 88 -20.97 -6.48 -2.06
CA LEU A 88 -22.21 -6.72 -1.33
C LEU A 88 -23.02 -5.43 -1.15
N GLY A 89 -22.40 -4.33 -0.71
CA GLY A 89 -23.10 -3.07 -0.49
C GLY A 89 -23.67 -2.46 -1.79
N GLU A 90 -22.92 -2.51 -2.90
CA GLU A 90 -23.42 -2.04 -4.20
C GLU A 90 -24.56 -2.91 -4.72
N LEU A 91 -24.41 -4.23 -4.61
CA LEU A 91 -25.44 -5.17 -4.98
C LEU A 91 -26.75 -4.94 -4.20
N LEU A 92 -26.65 -4.66 -2.91
CA LEU A 92 -27.80 -4.37 -2.06
C LEU A 92 -28.50 -3.06 -2.45
N VAL A 93 -27.73 -2.02 -2.83
CA VAL A 93 -28.28 -0.74 -3.32
C VAL A 93 -28.91 -0.91 -4.71
N GLU A 94 -28.26 -1.61 -5.63
CA GLU A 94 -28.80 -1.87 -6.97
C GLU A 94 -30.13 -2.64 -6.92
N ARG A 95 -30.28 -3.52 -5.94
CA ARG A 95 -31.53 -4.29 -5.72
C ARG A 95 -32.57 -3.52 -4.93
N HIS A 96 -32.33 -2.28 -4.57
CA HIS A 96 -33.19 -1.47 -3.70
C HIS A 96 -33.50 -2.11 -2.36
N SER A 97 -32.62 -3.03 -1.87
CA SER A 97 -32.74 -3.64 -0.55
C SER A 97 -32.37 -2.66 0.55
N ILE A 98 -31.46 -1.73 0.25
CA ILE A 98 -31.06 -0.59 1.10
C ILE A 98 -30.84 0.65 0.22
N THR A 99 -30.95 1.82 0.81
CA THR A 99 -30.62 3.08 0.16
C THR A 99 -29.12 3.37 0.22
N ARG A 100 -28.62 4.21 -0.67
CA ARG A 100 -27.21 4.65 -0.67
C ARG A 100 -26.86 5.39 0.64
N ASP A 101 -27.81 6.16 1.19
CA ASP A 101 -27.59 6.93 2.42
C ASP A 101 -27.51 6.01 3.65
N GLU A 102 -28.36 4.98 3.73
CA GLU A 102 -28.27 3.94 4.77
C GLU A 102 -26.94 3.19 4.70
N LEU A 103 -26.50 2.81 3.49
CA LEU A 103 -25.21 2.17 3.29
C LEU A 103 -24.05 3.06 3.79
N ASN A 104 -24.04 4.33 3.37
CA ASN A 104 -22.99 5.28 3.76
C ASN A 104 -22.98 5.54 5.27
N ALA A 105 -24.16 5.62 5.90
CA ALA A 105 -24.28 5.78 7.35
C ALA A 105 -23.69 4.59 8.10
N GLN A 106 -23.98 3.37 7.67
CA GLN A 106 -23.45 2.15 8.31
C GLN A 106 -21.95 1.98 8.10
N ILE A 107 -21.43 2.30 6.91
CA ILE A 107 -19.99 2.30 6.66
C ILE A 107 -19.28 3.31 7.54
N ARG A 108 -19.86 4.50 7.71
CA ARG A 108 -19.31 5.50 8.61
C ARG A 108 -19.22 4.99 10.04
N VAL A 109 -20.30 4.40 10.57
CA VAL A 109 -20.32 3.78 11.90
C VAL A 109 -19.23 2.71 12.02
N GLN A 110 -19.12 1.83 11.03
CA GLN A 110 -18.10 0.78 11.01
C GLN A 110 -16.68 1.34 11.08
N ILE A 111 -16.40 2.42 10.34
CA ILE A 111 -15.08 3.07 10.35
C ILE A 111 -14.82 3.76 11.71
N GLU A 112 -15.81 4.46 12.26
CA GLU A 112 -15.72 5.11 13.56
C GLU A 112 -15.44 4.08 14.66
N GLU A 113 -16.17 2.96 14.68
CA GLU A 113 -15.96 1.86 15.64
C GLU A 113 -14.58 1.20 15.49
N ALA A 114 -14.08 1.04 14.25
CA ALA A 114 -12.73 0.55 14.04
C ALA A 114 -11.67 1.50 14.64
N VAL A 115 -11.83 2.80 14.46
CA VAL A 115 -10.92 3.80 15.04
C VAL A 115 -10.99 3.82 16.56
N TYR A 116 -12.21 3.75 17.15
CA TYR A 116 -12.37 3.71 18.60
C TYR A 116 -11.75 2.45 19.20
N PHE A 117 -11.87 1.31 18.55
CA PHE A 117 -11.23 0.09 19.01
C PHE A 117 -9.70 0.22 18.94
N LEU A 118 -9.16 0.82 17.88
CA LEU A 118 -7.72 1.06 17.78
C LEU A 118 -7.19 1.98 18.88
N PHE A 119 -8.00 2.92 19.39
CA PHE A 119 -7.60 3.78 20.53
C PHE A 119 -7.36 3.00 21.81
N THR A 120 -7.97 1.82 21.98
CA THR A 120 -7.74 0.96 23.14
C THR A 120 -6.34 0.29 23.12
N TRP A 121 -5.62 0.35 22.01
CA TRP A 121 -4.28 -0.23 21.90
C TRP A 121 -3.23 0.70 22.50
N ALA A 122 -2.86 0.45 23.75
CA ALA A 122 -1.86 1.25 24.49
C ALA A 122 -0.42 0.83 24.17
N GLU A 123 -0.21 -0.35 23.59
CA GLU A 123 1.09 -0.91 23.25
C GLU A 123 1.11 -1.34 21.80
N GLY A 124 2.30 -1.33 21.18
CA GLY A 124 2.47 -1.74 19.79
C GLY A 124 3.25 -0.73 18.99
N THR A 125 3.20 -0.86 17.68
CA THR A 125 3.90 0.04 16.76
C THR A 125 2.96 0.62 15.73
N PHE A 126 3.30 1.80 15.25
CA PHE A 126 2.61 2.40 14.11
C PHE A 126 3.60 2.75 13.00
N ASN A 127 3.10 2.73 11.77
CA ASN A 127 3.81 3.13 10.57
C ASN A 127 2.88 3.91 9.65
N PHE A 128 3.23 5.15 9.31
CA PHE A 128 2.51 5.93 8.31
C PHE A 128 3.31 5.97 7.01
N GLU A 129 2.68 5.57 5.92
CA GLU A 129 3.24 5.68 4.58
C GLU A 129 2.38 6.62 3.74
N SER A 130 3.05 7.64 3.15
CA SER A 130 2.40 8.60 2.25
C SER A 130 1.96 7.90 0.97
N ASP A 131 0.88 8.39 0.38
CA ASP A 131 0.37 8.02 -0.95
C ASP A 131 -0.15 6.58 -1.11
N ILE A 132 -0.16 5.78 -0.03
CA ILE A 132 -0.92 4.53 -0.01
C ILE A 132 -2.41 4.87 0.10
N ARG A 133 -3.15 4.49 -0.95
CA ARG A 133 -4.61 4.69 -1.01
C ARG A 133 -5.33 3.41 -0.63
N PRO A 134 -6.57 3.51 -0.13
CA PRO A 134 -7.47 2.37 -0.03
C PRO A 134 -7.64 1.71 -1.41
N GLU A 135 -7.97 0.43 -1.45
CA GLU A 135 -8.28 -0.21 -2.72
C GLU A 135 -9.44 0.53 -3.40
N GLU A 136 -9.43 0.60 -4.76
CA GLU A 136 -10.52 1.23 -5.54
C GLU A 136 -11.90 0.71 -5.15
N GLN A 137 -11.89 -0.40 -4.51
CA GLN A 137 -13.06 -1.09 -4.04
C GLN A 137 -13.51 -0.66 -2.63
N ASP A 138 -12.82 0.12 -1.85
CA ASP A 138 -13.25 0.52 -0.51
C ASP A 138 -14.25 1.68 -0.56
N PHE A 139 -15.33 1.61 0.22
CA PHE A 139 -16.25 2.73 0.38
C PHE A 139 -15.55 3.83 1.17
N LEU A 140 -15.41 4.99 0.55
CA LEU A 140 -14.71 6.10 1.14
C LEU A 140 -15.68 7.08 1.79
N VAL A 141 -15.37 7.45 3.01
CA VAL A 141 -16.05 8.51 3.75
C VAL A 141 -15.09 9.67 3.99
N SER A 142 -15.56 10.74 4.58
CA SER A 142 -14.73 11.87 4.97
C SER A 142 -15.04 12.25 6.41
N ILE A 143 -14.24 11.72 7.36
CA ILE A 143 -14.44 11.93 8.80
C ILE A 143 -13.34 12.88 9.30
N ASN A 144 -13.72 13.90 10.08
CA ASN A 144 -12.75 14.75 10.76
C ASN A 144 -12.18 13.97 11.95
N PRO A 145 -10.86 13.71 12.03
CA PRO A 145 -10.28 13.02 13.18
C PRO A 145 -10.60 13.66 14.53
N GLU A 146 -10.67 14.98 14.60
CA GLU A 146 -10.97 15.70 15.84
C GLU A 146 -12.33 15.29 16.45
N SER A 147 -13.32 14.98 15.61
CA SER A 147 -14.63 14.55 16.10
C SER A 147 -14.59 13.19 16.80
N LEU A 148 -13.57 12.37 16.53
CA LEU A 148 -13.38 11.05 17.14
C LEU A 148 -12.55 11.10 18.43
N LEU A 149 -11.73 12.14 18.61
CA LEU A 149 -10.78 12.18 19.73
C LEU A 149 -11.47 12.24 21.10
N LEU A 150 -12.52 13.05 21.24
CA LEU A 150 -13.24 13.19 22.51
C LEU A 150 -13.96 11.89 22.92
N GLU A 151 -14.70 11.31 21.97
CA GLU A 151 -15.41 10.05 22.21
C GLU A 151 -14.39 8.89 22.38
N GLY A 152 -13.32 8.88 21.60
CA GLY A 152 -12.27 7.90 21.73
C GLY A 152 -11.57 7.95 23.10
N ALA A 153 -11.23 9.14 23.59
CA ALA A 153 -10.65 9.31 24.92
C ALA A 153 -11.58 8.78 26.03
N ARG A 154 -12.87 9.13 25.96
CA ARG A 154 -13.88 8.62 26.89
C ARG A 154 -13.94 7.09 26.87
N ARG A 155 -13.94 6.48 25.68
CA ARG A 155 -13.97 5.01 25.53
C ARG A 155 -12.73 4.33 26.05
N VAL A 156 -11.54 4.93 25.88
CA VAL A 156 -10.28 4.41 26.44
C VAL A 156 -10.32 4.40 27.97
N ASP A 157 -10.79 5.48 28.58
CA ASP A 157 -10.91 5.57 30.03
C ASP A 157 -11.91 4.53 30.58
N GLU A 158 -13.08 4.41 29.96
CA GLU A 158 -14.08 3.41 30.36
C GLU A 158 -13.57 1.98 30.12
N TRP A 159 -12.87 1.73 29.00
CA TRP A 159 -12.31 0.41 28.66
C TRP A 159 -11.28 -0.06 29.69
N SER A 160 -10.46 0.85 30.21
CA SER A 160 -9.49 0.55 31.27
C SER A 160 -10.14 0.01 32.54
N LEU A 161 -11.40 0.37 32.81
CA LEU A 161 -12.20 -0.16 33.90
C LEU A 161 -12.86 -1.49 33.54
N ILE A 162 -13.38 -1.60 32.32
CA ILE A 162 -14.02 -2.81 31.79
C ILE A 162 -13.04 -3.98 31.80
N GLU A 163 -11.81 -3.77 31.31
CA GLU A 163 -10.76 -4.80 31.23
C GLU A 163 -10.42 -5.44 32.60
N LYS A 164 -10.59 -4.72 33.70
CA LYS A 164 -10.39 -5.28 35.05
C LYS A 164 -11.36 -6.39 35.40
N LYS A 165 -12.57 -6.39 34.84
CA LYS A 165 -13.62 -7.40 35.07
C LYS A 165 -13.80 -8.34 33.88
N VAL A 166 -13.58 -7.85 32.68
CA VAL A 166 -13.70 -8.56 31.40
C VAL A 166 -12.37 -8.47 30.63
N PRO A 167 -11.29 -9.11 31.13
CA PRO A 167 -9.95 -9.00 30.54
C PRO A 167 -9.78 -9.77 29.22
N SER A 168 -10.75 -10.56 28.80
CA SER A 168 -10.68 -11.38 27.58
C SER A 168 -12.07 -11.76 27.13
N PHE A 169 -12.28 -11.87 25.81
CA PHE A 169 -13.57 -12.27 25.22
C PHE A 169 -13.82 -13.79 25.23
N ASP A 170 -12.85 -14.61 25.61
CA ASP A 170 -13.01 -16.05 25.84
C ASP A 170 -13.63 -16.40 27.21
N LEU A 171 -13.98 -15.37 28.00
CA LEU A 171 -14.60 -15.56 29.30
C LEU A 171 -16.06 -15.96 29.20
N VAL A 172 -16.45 -16.89 30.06
CA VAL A 172 -17.84 -17.34 30.24
C VAL A 172 -18.37 -16.84 31.58
N PHE A 173 -19.56 -16.25 31.53
CA PHE A 173 -20.28 -15.72 32.70
C PHE A 173 -21.60 -16.45 32.93
N GLU A 174 -22.04 -16.50 34.17
CA GLU A 174 -23.34 -16.97 34.57
C GLU A 174 -24.07 -15.90 35.40
N VAL A 175 -25.40 -15.83 35.24
CA VAL A 175 -26.23 -14.82 35.91
C VAL A 175 -26.74 -15.34 37.26
N ASP A 176 -26.50 -14.56 38.32
CA ASP A 176 -27.21 -14.76 39.61
C ASP A 176 -28.66 -14.24 39.51
N ARG A 177 -29.54 -15.11 39.04
CA ARG A 177 -30.96 -14.79 38.84
C ARG A 177 -31.69 -14.48 40.11
N ARG A 178 -31.23 -15.02 41.27
CA ARG A 178 -31.88 -14.75 42.57
C ARG A 178 -31.61 -13.32 42.98
N LYS A 179 -30.37 -12.93 43.01
CA LYS A 179 -29.97 -11.57 43.37
C LYS A 179 -30.56 -10.53 42.43
N LEU A 180 -30.57 -10.81 41.13
CA LEU A 180 -31.16 -9.92 40.13
C LEU A 180 -32.67 -9.68 40.38
N ALA A 181 -33.42 -10.72 40.81
CA ALA A 181 -34.83 -10.61 41.10
C ALA A 181 -35.12 -9.90 42.43
N GLU A 182 -34.26 -10.10 43.44
CA GLU A 182 -34.42 -9.48 44.78
C GLU A 182 -34.14 -7.98 44.75
N ASP A 183 -33.17 -7.52 43.99
CA ASP A 183 -32.72 -6.12 43.96
C ASP A 183 -33.60 -5.20 43.10
N HIS A 184 -34.62 -5.69 42.39
CA HIS A 184 -35.44 -4.92 41.44
C HIS A 184 -34.63 -3.99 40.56
N ALA A 185 -33.50 -4.49 40.04
CA ALA A 185 -32.47 -3.71 39.37
C ALA A 185 -33.00 -2.97 38.14
N SER A 186 -32.70 -1.68 38.05
CA SER A 186 -32.90 -0.91 36.84
C SER A 186 -31.78 -1.24 35.87
N LEU A 187 -32.08 -2.02 34.82
CA LEU A 187 -31.15 -2.48 33.81
C LEU A 187 -31.14 -1.54 32.60
N THR A 188 -29.96 -1.29 32.01
CA THR A 188 -29.87 -0.59 30.73
C THR A 188 -30.40 -1.46 29.59
N THR A 189 -30.68 -0.84 28.44
CA THR A 189 -31.17 -1.56 27.25
C THR A 189 -30.20 -2.67 26.82
N GLU A 190 -28.90 -2.38 26.86
CA GLU A 190 -27.82 -3.31 26.50
C GLU A 190 -27.76 -4.49 27.47
N GLN A 191 -27.91 -4.22 28.79
CA GLN A 191 -27.99 -5.27 29.81
C GLN A 191 -29.22 -6.17 29.63
N GLN A 192 -30.37 -5.58 29.30
CA GLN A 192 -31.58 -6.33 29.02
C GLN A 192 -31.45 -7.23 27.80
N THR A 193 -30.77 -6.76 26.78
CA THR A 193 -30.48 -7.53 25.56
C THR A 193 -29.51 -8.70 25.82
N LEU A 194 -28.52 -8.52 26.69
CA LEU A 194 -27.51 -9.54 26.98
C LEU A 194 -27.97 -10.62 27.97
N LEU A 195 -28.79 -10.27 28.96
CA LEU A 195 -29.18 -11.20 30.04
C LEU A 195 -29.75 -12.54 29.55
N PRO A 196 -30.60 -12.60 28.50
CA PRO A 196 -31.10 -13.87 27.98
C PRO A 196 -30.03 -14.75 27.35
N LEU A 197 -28.94 -14.12 26.83
CA LEU A 197 -27.84 -14.80 26.13
C LEU A 197 -26.78 -15.34 27.09
N ILE A 198 -26.70 -14.81 28.31
CA ILE A 198 -25.70 -15.25 29.32
C ILE A 198 -26.21 -16.52 30.01
N ASP A 199 -25.75 -17.68 29.54
CA ASP A 199 -26.24 -19.01 29.93
C ASP A 199 -25.21 -19.89 30.63
N GLY A 200 -24.04 -19.36 30.94
CA GLY A 200 -22.92 -20.12 31.55
C GLY A 200 -22.15 -20.99 30.56
N ARG A 201 -22.39 -20.85 29.25
CA ARG A 201 -21.74 -21.63 28.18
C ARG A 201 -21.13 -20.74 27.09
N ARG A 202 -21.84 -19.69 26.71
CA ARG A 202 -21.41 -18.70 25.74
C ARG A 202 -20.31 -17.84 26.34
N ASP A 203 -19.24 -17.65 25.57
CA ASP A 203 -18.20 -16.68 25.91
C ASP A 203 -18.61 -15.26 25.47
N VAL A 204 -17.84 -14.26 25.89
CA VAL A 204 -18.11 -12.86 25.55
C VAL A 204 -18.08 -12.62 24.05
N ALA A 205 -17.22 -13.33 23.29
CA ALA A 205 -17.20 -13.22 21.83
C ALA A 205 -18.54 -13.66 21.21
N SER A 206 -19.09 -14.79 21.66
CA SER A 206 -20.42 -15.28 21.26
C SER A 206 -21.54 -14.31 21.64
N LEU A 207 -21.43 -13.65 22.82
CA LEU A 207 -22.39 -12.63 23.24
C LEU A 207 -22.36 -11.40 22.33
N VAL A 208 -21.19 -10.97 21.87
CA VAL A 208 -21.04 -9.90 20.86
C VAL A 208 -21.70 -10.32 19.54
N ASP A 209 -21.42 -11.54 19.07
CA ASP A 209 -21.94 -12.05 17.80
C ASP A 209 -23.47 -12.16 17.81
N GLU A 210 -24.08 -12.64 18.92
CA GLU A 210 -25.52 -12.94 19.00
C GLU A 210 -26.38 -11.76 19.47
N SER A 211 -25.83 -10.80 20.24
CA SER A 211 -26.60 -9.67 20.79
C SER A 211 -26.89 -8.55 19.79
N GLY A 212 -26.11 -8.45 18.73
CA GLY A 212 -26.14 -7.30 17.82
C GLY A 212 -25.51 -6.02 18.37
N LEU A 213 -24.96 -6.06 19.58
CA LEU A 213 -24.26 -4.93 20.20
C LEU A 213 -22.79 -4.89 19.76
N VAL A 214 -22.19 -3.69 19.77
CA VAL A 214 -20.76 -3.54 19.54
C VAL A 214 -19.95 -4.00 20.77
N GLU A 215 -18.72 -4.43 20.56
CA GLU A 215 -17.83 -4.97 21.61
C GLU A 215 -17.74 -4.08 22.86
N PHE A 216 -17.70 -2.76 22.65
CA PHE A 216 -17.64 -1.80 23.75
C PHE A 216 -18.90 -1.82 24.62
N ASP A 217 -20.07 -1.86 24.02
CA ASP A 217 -21.35 -1.86 24.73
C ASP A 217 -21.58 -3.19 25.47
N VAL A 218 -21.16 -4.31 24.86
CA VAL A 218 -21.17 -5.63 25.54
C VAL A 218 -20.23 -5.61 26.74
N GLY A 219 -19.00 -5.14 26.55
CA GLY A 219 -18.02 -5.01 27.63
C GLY A 219 -18.52 -4.13 28.77
N LYS A 220 -19.12 -2.97 28.46
CA LYS A 220 -19.69 -2.03 29.41
C LYS A 220 -20.89 -2.61 30.17
N ALA A 221 -21.79 -3.29 29.46
CA ALA A 221 -22.94 -3.94 30.07
C ALA A 221 -22.53 -5.07 31.02
N LEU A 222 -21.58 -5.93 30.61
CA LEU A 222 -21.03 -6.98 31.44
C LEU A 222 -20.27 -6.43 32.67
N PHE A 223 -19.50 -5.35 32.48
CA PHE A 223 -18.83 -4.67 33.58
C PHE A 223 -19.82 -4.14 34.62
N GLY A 224 -20.91 -3.51 34.18
CA GLY A 224 -21.97 -3.04 35.06
C GLY A 224 -22.64 -4.18 35.85
N LEU A 225 -23.02 -5.24 35.16
CA LEU A 225 -23.65 -6.43 35.78
C LEU A 225 -22.65 -7.14 36.76
N ALA A 226 -21.38 -7.28 36.38
CA ALA A 226 -20.35 -7.89 37.24
C ALA A 226 -20.04 -7.02 38.45
N THR A 227 -20.05 -5.69 38.31
CA THR A 227 -19.81 -4.75 39.41
C THR A 227 -20.94 -4.75 40.41
N ALA A 228 -22.18 -4.85 39.95
CA ALA A 228 -23.39 -5.05 40.81
C ALA A 228 -23.43 -6.45 41.43
N GLY A 229 -22.57 -7.37 41.00
CA GLY A 229 -22.50 -8.73 41.53
C GLY A 229 -23.62 -9.65 40.99
N TYR A 230 -24.19 -9.32 39.83
CA TYR A 230 -25.20 -10.16 39.14
C TYR A 230 -24.59 -11.20 38.22
N LEU A 231 -23.28 -11.12 37.97
CA LEU A 231 -22.52 -12.07 37.16
C LEU A 231 -21.40 -12.75 37.95
N HIS A 232 -21.28 -14.04 37.73
CA HIS A 232 -20.16 -14.86 38.19
C HIS A 232 -19.39 -15.39 37.00
N ARG A 233 -18.05 -15.32 37.07
CA ARG A 233 -17.18 -15.92 36.09
C ARG A 233 -17.16 -17.44 36.27
N VAL A 234 -17.56 -18.18 35.25
CA VAL A 234 -17.61 -19.66 35.26
C VAL A 234 -16.31 -20.25 34.74
N GLY A 235 -15.70 -19.65 33.71
CA GLY A 235 -14.51 -20.18 33.09
C GLY A 235 -14.08 -19.44 31.85
N LYS A 236 -13.40 -20.19 30.98
CA LYS A 236 -13.01 -19.79 29.63
C LYS A 236 -13.40 -20.89 28.66
N THR A 237 -13.83 -20.53 27.46
CA THR A 237 -13.94 -21.50 26.37
C THR A 237 -12.56 -22.06 26.04
N ARG A 238 -12.44 -23.39 25.97
CA ARG A 238 -11.22 -24.03 25.45
C ARG A 238 -11.28 -23.96 23.92
N PRO A 239 -10.23 -23.48 23.23
CA PRO A 239 -10.14 -23.61 21.79
C PRO A 239 -10.20 -25.10 21.42
N GLN A 240 -11.07 -25.48 20.49
CA GLN A 240 -11.00 -26.83 19.87
C GLN A 240 -9.73 -26.87 19.04
N GLU A 241 -8.78 -27.74 19.41
CA GLU A 241 -7.40 -27.74 18.87
C GLU A 241 -7.33 -28.05 17.37
N GLU A 242 -8.30 -28.72 16.78
CA GLU A 242 -8.30 -29.04 15.33
C GLU A 242 -8.90 -27.93 14.45
N LEU A 243 -9.93 -27.23 14.88
CA LEU A 243 -10.36 -25.98 14.20
C LEU A 243 -9.30 -24.88 14.30
N ALA A 244 -8.43 -24.95 15.31
CA ALA A 244 -7.40 -23.96 15.57
C ALA A 244 -6.28 -23.91 14.51
N ALA A 245 -6.04 -24.96 13.74
CA ALA A 245 -4.97 -24.96 12.72
C ALA A 245 -5.40 -24.18 11.47
N ASP A 246 -6.60 -24.44 10.96
CA ASP A 246 -7.13 -23.75 9.79
C ASP A 246 -7.44 -22.29 10.08
N VAL A 247 -7.99 -21.98 11.26
CA VAL A 247 -8.22 -20.60 11.70
C VAL A 247 -6.89 -19.84 11.82
N ARG A 248 -5.84 -20.44 12.39
CA ARG A 248 -4.52 -19.83 12.48
C ARG A 248 -3.89 -19.57 11.11
N VAL A 249 -4.06 -20.49 10.15
CA VAL A 249 -3.60 -20.28 8.78
C VAL A 249 -4.26 -19.08 8.15
N GLU A 250 -5.58 -18.93 8.31
CA GLU A 250 -6.32 -17.78 7.78
C GLU A 250 -5.93 -16.49 8.50
N GLU A 251 -5.75 -16.49 9.82
CA GLU A 251 -5.29 -15.33 10.58
C GLU A 251 -3.93 -14.83 10.09
N HIS A 252 -2.94 -15.72 9.97
CA HIS A 252 -1.61 -15.36 9.45
C HIS A 252 -1.69 -14.91 7.99
N ARG A 253 -2.52 -15.55 7.14
CA ARG A 253 -2.71 -15.12 5.76
C ARG A 253 -3.28 -13.72 5.67
N ASN A 254 -4.34 -13.43 6.43
CA ASN A 254 -4.99 -12.12 6.46
C ASN A 254 -4.03 -11.03 6.96
N LEU A 255 -3.26 -11.30 8.01
CA LEU A 255 -2.21 -10.41 8.50
C LEU A 255 -1.13 -10.19 7.45
N GLY A 256 -0.65 -11.25 6.82
CA GLY A 256 0.36 -11.17 5.75
C GLY A 256 -0.09 -10.30 4.58
N VAL A 257 -1.34 -10.47 4.12
CA VAL A 257 -1.94 -9.64 3.06
C VAL A 257 -2.04 -8.18 3.49
N ALA A 258 -2.48 -7.92 4.73
CA ALA A 258 -2.60 -6.57 5.25
C ALA A 258 -1.24 -5.87 5.35
N PHE A 259 -0.22 -6.55 5.88
CA PHE A 259 1.15 -6.04 5.92
C PHE A 259 1.72 -5.78 4.52
N TYR A 260 1.47 -6.68 3.57
CA TYR A 260 1.91 -6.49 2.19
C TYR A 260 1.28 -5.25 1.54
N ARG A 261 -0.05 -5.05 1.72
CA ARG A 261 -0.79 -3.89 1.18
C ARG A 261 -0.32 -2.57 1.77
N THR A 262 0.01 -2.56 3.04
CA THR A 262 0.45 -1.36 3.77
C THR A 262 1.97 -1.13 3.73
N GLY A 263 2.71 -1.86 2.88
CA GLY A 263 4.15 -1.67 2.70
C GLY A 263 5.04 -2.24 3.81
N MET A 264 4.46 -2.87 4.84
CA MET A 264 5.20 -3.54 5.93
C MET A 264 5.71 -4.92 5.45
N LEU A 265 6.66 -4.89 4.51
CA LEU A 265 7.04 -6.08 3.73
C LEU A 265 7.77 -7.15 4.57
N ASP A 266 8.59 -6.77 5.54
CA ASP A 266 9.28 -7.72 6.40
C ASP A 266 8.30 -8.44 7.33
N GLU A 267 7.27 -7.73 7.81
CA GLU A 267 6.15 -8.30 8.56
C GLU A 267 5.34 -9.27 7.69
N ALA A 268 5.02 -8.86 6.47
CA ALA A 268 4.32 -9.73 5.51
C ALA A 268 5.09 -11.03 5.27
N VAL A 269 6.41 -10.96 5.08
CA VAL A 269 7.28 -12.15 4.92
C VAL A 269 7.21 -13.06 6.15
N ARG A 270 7.21 -12.50 7.37
CA ARG A 270 7.08 -13.32 8.59
C ARG A 270 5.76 -14.07 8.66
N GLU A 271 4.66 -13.38 8.37
CA GLU A 271 3.32 -13.98 8.44
C GLU A 271 3.13 -15.07 7.36
N PHE A 272 3.53 -14.81 6.13
CA PHE A 272 3.43 -15.83 5.06
C PHE A 272 4.38 -17.02 5.26
N ARG A 273 5.52 -16.84 5.93
CA ARG A 273 6.35 -17.96 6.38
C ARG A 273 5.61 -18.84 7.38
N ARG A 274 4.88 -18.23 8.34
CA ARG A 274 4.03 -18.97 9.28
C ARG A 274 2.94 -19.77 8.56
N VAL A 275 2.29 -19.18 7.54
CA VAL A 275 1.35 -19.92 6.71
C VAL A 275 2.04 -21.12 6.03
N SER A 276 3.24 -20.92 5.47
CA SER A 276 4.00 -22.00 4.79
C SER A 276 4.50 -23.09 5.75
N GLU A 277 4.78 -22.76 7.03
CA GLU A 277 5.12 -23.72 8.08
C GLU A 277 3.90 -24.57 8.47
N LEU A 278 2.72 -23.94 8.59
CA LEU A 278 1.46 -24.62 8.95
C LEU A 278 0.88 -25.41 7.77
N ARG A 279 1.06 -24.90 6.56
CA ARG A 279 0.53 -25.48 5.32
C ARG A 279 1.56 -25.36 4.19
N PRO A 280 2.49 -26.33 4.08
CA PRO A 280 3.62 -26.28 3.13
C PRO A 280 3.20 -26.17 1.64
N ASP A 281 2.01 -26.64 1.28
CA ASP A 281 1.51 -26.62 -0.09
C ASP A 281 0.65 -25.40 -0.42
N ASP A 282 0.64 -24.38 0.46
CA ASP A 282 -0.14 -23.16 0.22
C ASP A 282 0.48 -22.30 -0.90
N ILE A 283 -0.15 -22.33 -2.08
CA ILE A 283 0.29 -21.57 -3.26
C ILE A 283 0.23 -20.07 -2.97
N GLY A 284 -0.82 -19.62 -2.29
CA GLY A 284 -1.03 -18.21 -1.97
C GLY A 284 0.09 -17.65 -1.11
N ALA A 285 0.48 -18.37 -0.05
CA ALA A 285 1.57 -17.97 0.82
C ALA A 285 2.91 -17.87 0.06
N ARG A 286 3.23 -18.87 -0.75
CA ARG A 286 4.45 -18.86 -1.60
C ARG A 286 4.42 -17.70 -2.60
N PHE A 287 3.28 -17.47 -3.23
CA PHE A 287 3.11 -16.35 -4.16
C PHE A 287 3.34 -15.01 -3.48
N PHE A 288 2.68 -14.75 -2.34
CA PHE A 288 2.87 -13.51 -1.59
C PHE A 288 4.27 -13.35 -1.01
N LEU A 289 4.97 -14.44 -0.62
CA LEU A 289 6.39 -14.38 -0.28
C LEU A 289 7.22 -13.88 -1.46
N GLY A 290 6.97 -14.43 -2.65
CA GLY A 290 7.60 -13.97 -3.89
C GLY A 290 7.36 -12.49 -4.14
N LEU A 291 6.10 -12.03 -4.06
CA LEU A 291 5.74 -10.63 -4.25
C LEU A 291 6.40 -9.70 -3.22
N ALA A 292 6.42 -10.10 -1.94
CA ALA A 292 7.06 -9.31 -0.89
C ALA A 292 8.58 -9.18 -1.13
N HIS A 293 9.24 -10.26 -1.54
CA HIS A 293 10.66 -10.23 -1.90
C HIS A 293 10.94 -9.41 -3.17
N LEU A 294 10.06 -9.43 -4.19
CA LEU A 294 10.16 -8.55 -5.35
C LEU A 294 10.13 -7.07 -4.94
N ARG A 295 9.19 -6.68 -4.08
CA ARG A 295 9.10 -5.30 -3.58
C ARG A 295 10.27 -4.90 -2.68
N LEU A 296 10.91 -5.86 -2.00
CA LEU A 296 12.13 -5.64 -1.22
C LEU A 296 13.41 -5.59 -2.06
N GLY A 297 13.33 -5.83 -3.39
CA GLY A 297 14.49 -5.93 -4.26
C GLY A 297 15.32 -7.20 -4.05
N LYS A 298 14.79 -8.19 -3.34
CA LYS A 298 15.43 -9.50 -3.07
C LYS A 298 15.05 -10.48 -4.18
N TRP A 299 15.64 -10.27 -5.38
CA TRP A 299 15.21 -10.94 -6.61
C TRP A 299 15.42 -12.46 -6.56
N SER A 300 16.52 -12.94 -5.98
CA SER A 300 16.81 -14.38 -5.88
C SER A 300 15.86 -15.11 -4.93
N GLU A 301 15.52 -14.49 -3.80
CA GLU A 301 14.54 -15.03 -2.86
C GLU A 301 13.14 -15.01 -3.47
N ALA A 302 12.79 -13.95 -4.20
CA ALA A 302 11.53 -13.87 -4.94
C ALA A 302 11.42 -15.01 -5.94
N LEU A 303 12.48 -15.24 -6.73
CA LEU A 303 12.55 -16.32 -7.70
C LEU A 303 12.28 -17.70 -7.06
N THR A 304 12.95 -17.99 -5.94
CA THR A 304 12.78 -19.26 -5.22
C THR A 304 11.31 -19.54 -4.85
N HIS A 305 10.62 -18.54 -4.34
CA HIS A 305 9.22 -18.67 -3.93
C HIS A 305 8.27 -18.74 -5.12
N LEU A 306 8.49 -17.91 -6.16
CA LEU A 306 7.65 -17.88 -7.36
C LEU A 306 7.80 -19.15 -8.20
N GLU A 307 9.02 -19.71 -8.36
CA GLU A 307 9.23 -21.01 -8.98
C GLU A 307 8.48 -22.12 -8.22
N ALA A 308 8.56 -22.11 -6.88
CA ALA A 308 7.83 -23.09 -6.08
C ALA A 308 6.32 -22.96 -6.23
N ALA A 309 5.80 -21.74 -6.38
CA ALA A 309 4.38 -21.48 -6.64
C ALA A 309 3.97 -21.92 -8.06
N SER A 310 4.82 -21.69 -9.08
CA SER A 310 4.53 -22.00 -10.48
C SER A 310 4.43 -23.49 -10.77
N ARG A 311 5.16 -24.33 -10.02
CA ARG A 311 5.14 -25.80 -10.15
C ARG A 311 3.85 -26.43 -9.61
N GLN A 312 3.05 -25.69 -8.87
CA GLN A 312 1.84 -26.26 -8.26
C GLN A 312 0.66 -26.28 -9.23
N ARG A 313 -0.14 -27.35 -9.13
CA ARG A 313 -1.36 -27.50 -9.94
C ARG A 313 -2.34 -26.36 -9.60
N GLY A 314 -2.72 -25.56 -10.60
CA GLY A 314 -3.61 -24.42 -10.43
C GLY A 314 -2.91 -23.06 -10.28
N ALA A 315 -1.58 -22.98 -10.49
CA ALA A 315 -0.89 -21.70 -10.61
C ALA A 315 -1.51 -20.84 -11.72
N LYS A 316 -1.86 -19.60 -11.37
CA LYS A 316 -2.54 -18.64 -12.27
C LYS A 316 -1.53 -17.84 -13.10
N ALA A 317 -1.98 -17.18 -14.15
CA ALA A 317 -1.17 -16.29 -15.01
C ALA A 317 -0.33 -15.29 -14.20
N ALA A 318 -0.90 -14.74 -13.12
CA ALA A 318 -0.20 -13.80 -12.23
C ALA A 318 1.12 -14.35 -11.67
N VAL A 319 1.16 -15.63 -11.29
CA VAL A 319 2.38 -16.27 -10.75
C VAL A 319 3.49 -16.29 -11.79
N PHE A 320 3.17 -16.63 -13.02
CA PHE A 320 4.13 -16.68 -14.13
C PHE A 320 4.58 -15.30 -14.58
N HIS A 321 3.66 -14.31 -14.59
CA HIS A 321 4.01 -12.93 -14.87
C HIS A 321 5.02 -12.38 -13.84
N ASP A 322 4.78 -12.59 -12.53
CA ASP A 322 5.68 -12.09 -11.49
C ASP A 322 6.99 -12.90 -11.42
N LEU A 323 6.95 -14.20 -11.83
CA LEU A 323 8.15 -15.00 -12.06
C LEU A 323 9.01 -14.43 -13.19
N ALA A 324 8.38 -14.02 -14.30
CA ALA A 324 9.06 -13.36 -15.41
C ALA A 324 9.74 -12.06 -14.97
N LEU A 325 9.06 -11.26 -14.11
CA LEU A 325 9.65 -10.05 -13.55
C LEU A 325 10.88 -10.37 -12.69
N ALA A 326 10.87 -11.45 -11.90
CA ALA A 326 12.03 -11.86 -11.12
C ALA A 326 13.20 -12.27 -12.02
N TYR A 327 12.95 -13.04 -13.07
CA TYR A 327 13.97 -13.41 -14.07
C TYR A 327 14.53 -12.19 -14.79
N GLU A 328 13.67 -11.26 -15.22
CA GLU A 328 14.05 -10.01 -15.89
C GLU A 328 15.00 -9.19 -15.02
N ARG A 329 14.69 -9.05 -13.72
CA ARG A 329 15.55 -8.32 -12.77
C ARG A 329 16.91 -8.98 -12.52
N LEU A 330 17.00 -10.27 -12.69
CA LEU A 330 18.23 -11.06 -12.61
C LEU A 330 19.00 -11.11 -13.95
N GLY A 331 18.46 -10.51 -15.03
CA GLY A 331 19.07 -10.52 -16.37
C GLY A 331 18.90 -11.84 -17.12
N ARG A 332 18.03 -12.72 -16.63
CA ARG A 332 17.71 -14.03 -17.22
C ARG A 332 16.55 -13.88 -18.20
N LEU A 333 16.84 -13.24 -19.36
CA LEU A 333 15.80 -12.79 -20.30
C LEU A 333 15.08 -13.94 -20.99
N ASP A 334 15.80 -15.03 -21.33
CA ASP A 334 15.20 -16.21 -21.97
C ASP A 334 14.14 -16.87 -21.07
N GLU A 335 14.48 -17.07 -19.78
CA GLU A 335 13.57 -17.64 -18.80
C GLU A 335 12.41 -16.69 -18.47
N ALA A 336 12.63 -15.38 -18.56
CA ALA A 336 11.56 -14.40 -18.41
C ALA A 336 10.55 -14.52 -19.57
N HIS A 337 11.03 -14.74 -20.80
CA HIS A 337 10.20 -15.00 -21.98
C HIS A 337 9.36 -16.27 -21.80
N GLU A 338 9.99 -17.41 -21.45
CA GLU A 338 9.28 -18.66 -21.19
C GLU A 338 8.19 -18.51 -20.11
N ALA A 339 8.50 -17.77 -19.04
CA ALA A 339 7.52 -17.50 -17.98
C ALA A 339 6.34 -16.67 -18.48
N LEU A 340 6.54 -15.65 -19.34
CA LEU A 340 5.44 -14.89 -19.94
C LEU A 340 4.60 -15.74 -20.90
N GLU A 341 5.20 -16.62 -21.68
CA GLU A 341 4.46 -17.58 -22.51
C GLU A 341 3.57 -18.50 -21.66
N HIS A 342 4.09 -18.97 -20.54
CA HIS A 342 3.28 -19.71 -19.56
C HIS A 342 2.15 -18.88 -18.97
N ALA A 343 2.34 -17.56 -18.75
CA ALA A 343 1.29 -16.67 -18.31
C ALA A 343 0.16 -16.59 -19.37
N LEU A 344 0.50 -16.45 -20.66
CA LEU A 344 -0.49 -16.45 -21.75
C LEU A 344 -1.30 -17.76 -21.76
N MET A 345 -0.63 -18.92 -21.69
CA MET A 345 -1.30 -20.24 -21.68
C MET A 345 -2.23 -20.45 -20.47
N ARG A 346 -2.14 -19.61 -19.44
CA ARG A 346 -2.95 -19.65 -18.20
C ARG A 346 -4.01 -18.55 -18.14
N GLY A 347 -4.35 -17.95 -19.28
CA GLY A 347 -5.37 -16.89 -19.39
C GLY A 347 -4.85 -15.51 -19.09
N GLY A 348 -3.58 -15.25 -19.34
CA GLY A 348 -2.96 -13.92 -19.24
C GLY A 348 -3.03 -13.12 -20.55
N ASP A 349 -3.68 -13.63 -21.57
CA ASP A 349 -3.85 -13.03 -22.89
C ASP A 349 -4.67 -11.73 -22.84
N ASP A 350 -5.63 -11.62 -21.94
CA ASP A 350 -6.45 -10.41 -21.71
C ASP A 350 -5.81 -9.44 -20.69
N GLU A 351 -4.62 -9.75 -20.14
CA GLU A 351 -3.97 -8.92 -19.14
C GLU A 351 -2.96 -7.97 -19.77
N PRO A 352 -3.20 -6.62 -19.78
CA PRO A 352 -2.30 -5.66 -20.42
C PRO A 352 -0.87 -5.70 -19.85
N ARG A 353 -0.71 -6.08 -18.57
CA ARG A 353 0.62 -6.18 -17.93
C ARG A 353 1.51 -7.26 -18.55
N VAL A 354 0.95 -8.34 -19.09
CA VAL A 354 1.73 -9.41 -19.74
C VAL A 354 2.32 -8.88 -21.04
N GLN A 355 1.54 -8.17 -21.86
CA GLN A 355 2.02 -7.51 -23.08
C GLN A 355 3.07 -6.44 -22.76
N VAL A 356 2.83 -5.63 -21.72
CA VAL A 356 3.82 -4.63 -21.25
C VAL A 356 5.15 -5.29 -20.87
N SER A 357 5.11 -6.45 -20.21
CA SER A 357 6.33 -7.17 -19.82
C SER A 357 7.08 -7.74 -21.03
N PHE A 358 6.40 -8.25 -22.05
CA PHE A 358 7.03 -8.62 -23.32
C PHE A 358 7.69 -7.40 -23.97
N GLY A 359 7.03 -6.25 -24.00
CA GLY A 359 7.59 -5.01 -24.52
C GLY A 359 8.84 -4.56 -23.75
N ILE A 360 8.85 -4.71 -22.42
CA ILE A 360 10.03 -4.40 -21.60
C ILE A 360 11.20 -5.36 -21.91
N LEU A 361 10.94 -6.66 -22.09
CA LEU A 361 11.97 -7.62 -22.50
C LEU A 361 12.55 -7.26 -23.87
N ALA A 362 11.70 -6.98 -24.87
CA ALA A 362 12.12 -6.55 -26.20
C ALA A 362 12.97 -5.26 -26.16
N LEU A 363 12.63 -4.28 -25.30
CA LEU A 363 13.44 -3.10 -25.06
C LEU A 363 14.85 -3.45 -24.54
N ARG A 364 14.93 -4.38 -23.57
CA ARG A 364 16.20 -4.82 -23.00
C ARG A 364 17.10 -5.54 -24.00
N GLU A 365 16.50 -6.20 -24.96
CA GLU A 365 17.19 -6.92 -26.04
C GLU A 365 17.49 -6.03 -27.25
N GLY A 366 17.13 -4.74 -27.19
CA GLY A 366 17.35 -3.79 -28.29
C GLY A 366 16.38 -3.93 -29.46
N ARG A 367 15.31 -4.71 -29.30
CA ARG A 367 14.25 -4.95 -30.32
C ARG A 367 13.16 -3.87 -30.23
N PHE A 368 13.53 -2.61 -30.52
CA PHE A 368 12.70 -1.44 -30.21
C PHE A 368 11.37 -1.40 -30.96
N ALA A 369 11.37 -1.79 -32.24
CA ALA A 369 10.13 -1.82 -33.04
C ALA A 369 9.14 -2.88 -32.52
N GLU A 370 9.64 -4.05 -32.13
CA GLU A 370 8.82 -5.10 -31.53
C GLU A 370 8.30 -4.69 -30.15
N ALA A 371 9.13 -4.02 -29.35
CA ALA A 371 8.72 -3.47 -28.06
C ALA A 371 7.55 -2.49 -28.23
N GLU A 372 7.62 -1.62 -29.23
CA GLU A 372 6.55 -0.68 -29.55
C GLU A 372 5.26 -1.39 -29.91
N GLU A 373 5.33 -2.47 -30.70
CA GLU A 373 4.17 -3.27 -31.07
C GLU A 373 3.49 -3.87 -29.83
N TYR A 374 4.26 -4.45 -28.90
CA TYR A 374 3.72 -4.98 -27.65
C TYR A 374 3.01 -3.91 -26.81
N PHE A 375 3.59 -2.70 -26.70
CA PHE A 375 2.94 -1.61 -25.94
C PHE A 375 1.65 -1.13 -26.63
N MET A 376 1.64 -1.05 -27.95
CA MET A 376 0.43 -0.65 -28.70
C MET A 376 -0.66 -1.73 -28.59
N ASN A 377 -0.31 -3.00 -28.60
CA ASN A 377 -1.24 -4.12 -28.37
C ASN A 377 -1.82 -4.12 -26.95
N ALA A 378 -1.02 -3.73 -25.94
CA ALA A 378 -1.48 -3.60 -24.56
C ALA A 378 -2.51 -2.48 -24.37
N ARG A 379 -2.43 -1.39 -25.16
CA ARG A 379 -3.21 -0.16 -24.94
C ARG A 379 -4.74 -0.39 -24.93
N PRO A 380 -5.36 -1.04 -25.92
CA PRO A 380 -6.81 -1.29 -25.93
C PRO A 380 -7.27 -2.19 -24.78
N MET A 381 -6.40 -3.03 -24.22
CA MET A 381 -6.72 -3.95 -23.12
C MET A 381 -7.03 -3.23 -21.80
N TYR A 382 -6.62 -1.98 -21.65
CA TYR A 382 -6.95 -1.17 -20.46
C TYR A 382 -8.42 -0.74 -20.42
N GLY A 383 -9.15 -0.81 -21.57
CA GLY A 383 -10.56 -0.43 -21.65
C GLY A 383 -10.82 1.02 -21.26
N ALA A 384 -11.70 1.24 -20.30
CA ALA A 384 -12.03 2.58 -19.81
C ALA A 384 -11.00 3.16 -18.81
N LYS A 385 -10.08 2.33 -18.29
CA LYS A 385 -9.00 2.79 -17.41
C LYS A 385 -7.84 3.33 -18.24
N PRO A 386 -7.15 4.38 -17.79
CA PRO A 386 -5.94 4.84 -18.46
C PRO A 386 -4.81 3.80 -18.32
N PRO A 387 -3.91 3.68 -19.31
CA PRO A 387 -2.67 2.92 -19.14
C PRO A 387 -1.86 3.42 -17.93
N SER A 388 -1.07 2.54 -17.33
CA SER A 388 -0.22 2.90 -16.18
C SER A 388 0.91 3.86 -16.57
N ALA A 389 1.47 4.60 -15.60
CA ALA A 389 2.64 5.44 -15.84
C ALA A 389 3.84 4.64 -16.38
N VAL A 390 3.97 3.35 -16.01
CA VAL A 390 5.01 2.44 -16.54
C VAL A 390 4.78 2.19 -18.03
N TRP A 391 3.55 2.02 -18.47
CA TRP A 391 3.24 1.87 -19.90
C TRP A 391 3.69 3.11 -20.68
N PHE A 392 3.33 4.33 -20.24
CA PHE A 392 3.71 5.57 -20.90
C PHE A 392 5.24 5.75 -20.96
N HIS A 393 5.92 5.45 -19.85
CA HIS A 393 7.39 5.48 -19.79
C HIS A 393 8.00 4.53 -20.82
N SER A 394 7.59 3.25 -20.81
CA SER A 394 8.20 2.22 -21.63
C SER A 394 7.85 2.38 -23.12
N ALA A 395 6.59 2.72 -23.44
CA ALA A 395 6.15 2.95 -24.81
C ALA A 395 6.83 4.16 -25.43
N SER A 396 7.01 5.25 -24.68
CA SER A 396 7.74 6.42 -25.16
C SER A 396 9.23 6.13 -25.39
N LEU A 397 9.83 5.33 -24.51
CA LEU A 397 11.22 4.90 -24.65
C LEU A 397 11.40 4.03 -25.91
N ALA A 398 10.48 3.09 -26.16
CA ALA A 398 10.49 2.27 -27.37
C ALA A 398 10.41 3.13 -28.63
N ALA A 399 9.43 4.05 -28.70
CA ALA A 399 9.28 4.95 -29.84
C ALA A 399 10.52 5.84 -30.06
N GLY A 400 11.07 6.41 -28.99
CA GLY A 400 12.28 7.25 -29.08
C GLY A 400 13.52 6.47 -29.56
N LEU A 401 13.74 5.26 -29.03
CA LEU A 401 14.85 4.39 -29.45
C LEU A 401 14.66 3.80 -30.85
N ALA A 402 13.41 3.64 -31.30
CA ALA A 402 13.08 3.31 -32.70
C ALA A 402 13.26 4.51 -33.67
N GLY A 403 13.59 5.71 -33.14
CA GLY A 403 13.86 6.92 -33.94
C GLY A 403 12.67 7.86 -34.12
N ASP A 404 11.48 7.55 -33.56
CA ASP A 404 10.29 8.40 -33.64
C ASP A 404 10.12 9.26 -32.38
N LEU A 405 10.92 10.33 -32.27
CA LEU A 405 10.84 11.28 -31.16
C LEU A 405 9.50 12.02 -31.10
N HIS A 406 8.85 12.26 -32.24
CA HIS A 406 7.55 12.93 -32.25
C HIS A 406 6.47 12.06 -31.62
N LYS A 407 6.48 10.77 -31.89
CA LYS A 407 5.58 9.80 -31.26
C LYS A 407 5.87 9.67 -29.76
N ALA A 408 7.16 9.62 -29.38
CA ALA A 408 7.57 9.61 -27.97
C ALA A 408 7.03 10.84 -27.21
N ILE A 409 7.14 12.04 -27.79
CA ILE A 409 6.60 13.29 -27.22
C ILE A 409 5.06 13.21 -27.09
N ALA A 410 4.36 12.71 -28.11
CA ALA A 410 2.90 12.58 -28.05
C ALA A 410 2.47 11.64 -26.91
N ILE A 411 3.10 10.46 -26.79
CA ILE A 411 2.86 9.48 -25.72
C ILE A 411 3.12 10.10 -24.33
N LEU A 412 4.25 10.80 -24.16
CA LEU A 412 4.63 11.42 -22.89
C LEU A 412 3.73 12.61 -22.54
N THR A 413 3.27 13.38 -23.53
CA THR A 413 2.35 14.49 -23.31
C THR A 413 1.01 13.96 -22.76
N GLU A 414 0.47 12.89 -23.35
CA GLU A 414 -0.73 12.22 -22.84
C GLU A 414 -0.45 11.64 -21.44
N GLY A 415 0.68 10.96 -21.25
CA GLY A 415 1.07 10.36 -19.98
C GLY A 415 1.16 11.37 -18.84
N THR A 416 1.72 12.55 -19.08
CA THR A 416 1.82 13.62 -18.06
C THR A 416 0.46 14.26 -17.74
N GLN A 417 -0.51 14.23 -18.66
CA GLN A 417 -1.87 14.68 -18.40
C GLN A 417 -2.64 13.68 -17.52
N LEU A 418 -2.50 12.38 -17.80
CA LEU A 418 -3.19 11.32 -17.06
C LEU A 418 -2.53 11.00 -15.72
N HIS A 419 -1.22 11.17 -15.64
CA HIS A 419 -0.40 10.92 -14.44
C HIS A 419 0.44 12.16 -14.06
N PRO A 420 -0.18 13.29 -13.71
CA PRO A 420 0.53 14.56 -13.49
C PRO A 420 1.59 14.48 -12.38
N ARG A 421 1.40 13.58 -11.40
CA ARG A 421 2.35 13.38 -10.29
C ARG A 421 3.54 12.48 -10.65
N ALA A 422 3.58 11.90 -11.83
CA ALA A 422 4.67 11.01 -12.23
C ALA A 422 5.87 11.84 -12.73
N ALA A 423 6.70 12.34 -11.83
CA ALA A 423 7.87 13.18 -12.14
C ALA A 423 8.81 12.57 -13.20
N ALA A 424 8.92 11.23 -13.23
CA ALA A 424 9.69 10.52 -14.24
C ALA A 424 9.16 10.72 -15.67
N LEU A 425 7.82 10.84 -15.88
CA LEU A 425 7.25 11.11 -17.19
C LEU A 425 7.57 12.54 -17.65
N HIS A 426 7.54 13.51 -16.75
CA HIS A 426 7.95 14.88 -17.02
C HIS A 426 9.42 14.96 -17.39
N ASN A 427 10.29 14.19 -16.70
CA ASN A 427 11.70 14.08 -17.04
C ASN A 427 11.91 13.55 -18.48
N ASN A 428 11.22 12.46 -18.83
CA ASN A 428 11.36 11.87 -20.16
C ASN A 428 10.81 12.78 -21.26
N LEU A 429 9.70 13.49 -20.98
CA LEU A 429 9.15 14.49 -21.89
C LEU A 429 10.16 15.62 -22.14
N ALA A 430 10.82 16.09 -21.08
CA ALA A 430 11.84 17.12 -21.21
C ALA A 430 13.02 16.67 -22.07
N VAL A 431 13.52 15.43 -21.89
CA VAL A 431 14.59 14.87 -22.72
C VAL A 431 14.15 14.80 -24.18
N ALA A 432 12.98 14.23 -24.47
CA ALA A 432 12.49 14.11 -25.85
C ALA A 432 12.27 15.48 -26.52
N LEU A 433 11.78 16.48 -25.78
CA LEU A 433 11.62 17.86 -26.29
C LEU A 433 12.97 18.54 -26.55
N ALA A 434 13.97 18.33 -25.67
CA ALA A 434 15.33 18.86 -25.86
C ALA A 434 15.98 18.30 -27.13
N GLU A 435 15.84 16.99 -27.37
CA GLU A 435 16.38 16.32 -28.58
C GLU A 435 15.82 16.87 -29.90
N VAL A 436 14.57 17.36 -29.90
CA VAL A 436 13.98 18.02 -31.08
C VAL A 436 14.15 19.56 -31.07
N GLY A 437 15.00 20.09 -30.17
CA GLY A 437 15.33 21.52 -30.09
C GLY A 437 14.28 22.41 -29.41
N ARG A 438 13.25 21.84 -28.77
CA ARG A 438 12.19 22.57 -28.06
C ARG A 438 12.59 22.84 -26.61
N SER A 439 13.68 23.60 -26.41
CA SER A 439 14.33 23.81 -25.11
C SER A 439 13.43 24.51 -24.08
N GLU A 440 12.60 25.48 -24.50
CA GLU A 440 11.66 26.17 -23.60
C GLU A 440 10.59 25.22 -23.06
N ASP A 441 10.01 24.40 -23.92
CA ASP A 441 9.01 23.41 -23.53
C ASP A 441 9.66 22.33 -22.63
N ALA A 442 10.91 21.96 -22.89
CA ALA A 442 11.66 21.03 -22.05
C ALA A 442 11.86 21.59 -20.63
N LEU A 443 12.24 22.86 -20.49
CA LEU A 443 12.35 23.53 -19.19
C LEU A 443 11.00 23.55 -18.44
N GLN A 444 9.89 23.84 -19.12
CA GLN A 444 8.57 23.79 -18.51
C GLN A 444 8.19 22.39 -18.02
N ALA A 445 8.56 21.34 -18.78
CA ALA A 445 8.33 19.97 -18.35
C ALA A 445 9.17 19.64 -17.10
N ILE A 446 10.43 20.07 -17.04
CA ILE A 446 11.30 19.93 -15.86
C ILE A 446 10.69 20.64 -14.65
N ASP A 447 10.23 21.89 -14.79
CA ASP A 447 9.63 22.64 -13.69
C ASP A 447 8.41 21.93 -13.11
N ARG A 448 7.55 21.35 -13.96
CA ARG A 448 6.42 20.52 -13.53
C ARG A 448 6.89 19.27 -12.79
N GLY A 449 7.90 18.58 -13.31
CA GLY A 449 8.47 17.40 -12.65
C GLY A 449 9.07 17.71 -11.28
N LEU A 450 9.81 18.81 -11.14
CA LEU A 450 10.41 19.27 -9.87
C LEU A 450 9.35 19.74 -8.86
N ALA A 451 8.21 20.26 -9.31
CA ALA A 451 7.08 20.58 -8.44
C ALA A 451 6.47 19.35 -7.78
N GLU A 452 6.51 18.19 -8.47
CA GLU A 452 6.01 16.92 -7.94
C GLU A 452 7.07 16.17 -7.11
N ASP A 453 8.33 16.16 -7.57
CA ASP A 453 9.47 15.56 -6.86
C ASP A 453 10.74 16.39 -7.03
N ALA A 454 10.96 17.29 -6.08
CA ALA A 454 12.16 18.13 -6.03
C ALA A 454 13.46 17.35 -5.72
N SER A 455 13.39 16.06 -5.41
CA SER A 455 14.54 15.21 -5.12
C SER A 455 14.97 14.34 -6.31
N LEU A 456 14.22 14.35 -7.41
CA LEU A 456 14.52 13.52 -8.58
C LEU A 456 15.75 14.05 -9.33
N ALA A 457 16.91 13.50 -9.01
CA ALA A 457 18.21 13.93 -9.51
C ALA A 457 18.34 14.04 -11.05
N PRO A 458 17.74 13.16 -11.88
CA PRO A 458 17.74 13.32 -13.34
C PRO A 458 17.12 14.64 -13.84
N LEU A 459 16.10 15.17 -13.17
CA LEU A 459 15.50 16.45 -13.56
C LEU A 459 16.47 17.62 -13.38
N HIS A 460 17.20 17.66 -12.26
CA HIS A 460 18.24 18.65 -12.01
C HIS A 460 19.39 18.54 -13.03
N ARG A 461 19.83 17.30 -13.32
CA ARG A 461 20.84 17.06 -14.35
C ARG A 461 20.41 17.61 -15.70
N ASN A 462 19.21 17.24 -16.17
CA ASN A 462 18.71 17.64 -17.48
C ASN A 462 18.45 19.16 -17.55
N ARG A 463 18.03 19.80 -16.43
CA ARG A 463 17.96 21.25 -16.33
C ARG A 463 19.34 21.90 -16.47
N GLY A 464 20.35 21.35 -15.81
CA GLY A 464 21.73 21.78 -15.92
C GLY A 464 22.25 21.69 -17.37
N ASP A 465 21.91 20.59 -18.07
CA ASP A 465 22.31 20.40 -19.47
C ASP A 465 21.70 21.47 -20.41
N LEU A 466 20.41 21.77 -20.21
CA LEU A 466 19.72 22.83 -20.98
C LEU A 466 20.29 24.22 -20.68
N LEU A 467 20.55 24.54 -19.43
CA LEU A 467 21.11 25.80 -18.99
C LEU A 467 22.56 25.98 -19.51
N LEU A 468 23.35 24.90 -19.49
CA LEU A 468 24.72 24.91 -20.04
C LEU A 468 24.69 25.18 -21.55
N THR A 469 23.80 24.53 -22.28
CA THR A 469 23.62 24.74 -23.72
C THR A 469 23.16 26.17 -24.04
N ALA A 470 22.39 26.78 -23.16
CA ALA A 470 21.95 28.18 -23.26
C ALA A 470 23.03 29.20 -22.82
N GLY A 471 24.21 28.76 -22.37
CA GLY A 471 25.30 29.61 -21.92
C GLY A 471 25.18 30.10 -20.47
N HIS A 472 24.26 29.58 -19.69
CA HIS A 472 24.03 29.94 -18.27
C HIS A 472 24.84 29.05 -17.33
N GLY A 473 26.18 29.10 -17.40
CA GLY A 473 27.11 28.21 -16.72
C GLY A 473 26.95 28.16 -15.19
N GLU A 474 26.75 29.33 -14.53
CA GLU A 474 26.57 29.39 -13.07
C GLU A 474 25.32 28.65 -12.63
N GLN A 475 24.18 28.89 -13.30
CA GLN A 475 22.93 28.21 -13.01
C GLN A 475 23.01 26.70 -13.32
N ALA A 476 23.71 26.34 -14.38
CA ALA A 476 23.95 24.92 -14.71
C ALA A 476 24.75 24.23 -13.61
N LEU A 477 25.79 24.88 -13.07
CA LEU A 477 26.60 24.34 -11.97
C LEU A 477 25.75 24.13 -10.71
N GLU A 478 24.89 25.06 -10.35
CA GLU A 478 23.97 24.90 -9.22
C GLU A 478 23.05 23.68 -9.37
N GLU A 479 22.49 23.50 -10.57
CA GLU A 479 21.60 22.38 -10.84
C GLU A 479 22.36 21.03 -10.84
N TYR A 480 23.57 20.97 -11.37
CA TYR A 480 24.40 19.75 -11.27
C TYR A 480 24.78 19.43 -9.83
N LEU A 481 25.08 20.43 -9.00
CA LEU A 481 25.36 20.23 -7.58
C LEU A 481 24.11 19.72 -6.81
N ARG A 482 22.91 20.20 -7.17
CA ARG A 482 21.65 19.66 -6.63
C ARG A 482 21.46 18.20 -7.06
N ALA A 483 21.71 17.88 -8.33
CA ALA A 483 21.60 16.52 -8.83
C ALA A 483 22.50 15.54 -8.07
N VAL A 484 23.79 15.84 -7.90
CA VAL A 484 24.72 14.96 -7.19
C VAL A 484 24.48 14.92 -5.68
N LYS A 485 23.87 15.95 -5.09
CA LYS A 485 23.42 15.93 -3.70
C LYS A 485 22.31 14.92 -3.47
N HIS A 486 21.41 14.75 -4.42
CA HIS A 486 20.31 13.78 -4.34
C HIS A 486 20.74 12.38 -4.77
N HIS A 487 21.70 12.26 -5.69
CA HIS A 487 22.19 10.98 -6.17
C HIS A 487 23.66 11.09 -6.60
N GLU A 488 24.56 10.72 -5.70
CA GLU A 488 26.01 10.90 -5.87
C GLU A 488 26.61 10.09 -7.04
N THR A 489 25.97 8.99 -7.43
CA THR A 489 26.45 8.08 -8.49
C THR A 489 25.70 8.22 -9.82
N LEU A 490 25.22 9.43 -10.15
CA LEU A 490 24.48 9.73 -11.40
C LEU A 490 25.28 9.51 -12.69
N GLY A 491 26.56 9.26 -12.59
CA GLY A 491 27.48 9.01 -13.69
C GLY A 491 28.71 9.92 -13.67
N PRO A 492 29.77 9.53 -14.36
CA PRO A 492 31.03 10.30 -14.40
C PRO A 492 30.89 11.62 -15.17
N GLU A 493 29.99 11.70 -16.16
CA GLU A 493 29.80 12.86 -17.03
C GLU A 493 29.36 14.10 -16.26
N ILE A 494 28.49 13.95 -15.27
CA ILE A 494 28.02 15.09 -14.46
C ILE A 494 29.17 15.68 -13.65
N TRP A 495 30.03 14.81 -13.09
CA TRP A 495 31.19 15.25 -12.34
C TRP A 495 32.24 15.90 -13.23
N ALA A 496 32.41 15.41 -14.47
CA ALA A 496 33.28 16.03 -15.47
C ALA A 496 32.81 17.44 -15.84
N ARG A 497 31.49 17.65 -16.04
CA ARG A 497 30.85 18.94 -16.30
C ARG A 497 30.99 19.91 -15.12
N ILE A 498 30.75 19.43 -13.87
CA ILE A 498 31.02 20.23 -12.66
C ILE A 498 32.46 20.70 -12.63
N GLY A 499 33.43 19.80 -12.88
CA GLY A 499 34.83 20.14 -12.92
C GLY A 499 35.17 21.18 -13.98
N GLY A 500 34.60 21.05 -15.19
CA GLY A 500 34.77 22.02 -16.26
C GLY A 500 34.27 23.42 -15.91
N LEU A 501 33.05 23.49 -15.32
CA LEU A 501 32.44 24.76 -14.88
C LEU A 501 33.23 25.42 -13.75
N ARG A 502 33.66 24.66 -12.73
CA ARG A 502 34.50 25.16 -11.65
C ARG A 502 35.85 25.70 -12.14
N ALA A 503 36.47 24.99 -13.07
CA ALA A 503 37.73 25.46 -13.70
C ALA A 503 37.54 26.78 -14.48
N ALA A 504 36.41 26.94 -15.17
CA ALA A 504 36.08 28.19 -15.85
C ALA A 504 35.85 29.36 -14.88
N HIS A 505 35.46 29.10 -13.64
CA HIS A 505 35.36 30.10 -12.56
C HIS A 505 36.69 30.30 -11.79
N GLY A 506 37.80 29.60 -12.19
CA GLY A 506 39.08 29.68 -11.50
C GLY A 506 39.19 28.85 -10.21
N GLU A 507 38.18 28.06 -9.90
CA GLU A 507 38.10 27.17 -8.73
C GLU A 507 38.84 25.86 -9.01
N VAL A 508 40.16 25.94 -9.23
CA VAL A 508 40.99 24.81 -9.69
C VAL A 508 40.99 23.63 -8.71
N PRO A 509 41.14 23.83 -7.39
CA PRO A 509 41.08 22.70 -6.44
C PRO A 509 39.78 21.90 -6.50
N GLU A 510 38.65 22.60 -6.56
CA GLU A 510 37.30 22.02 -6.62
C GLU A 510 37.05 21.33 -7.96
N ALA A 511 37.59 21.90 -9.06
CA ALA A 511 37.55 21.29 -10.37
C ALA A 511 38.32 19.96 -10.39
N MET A 512 39.53 19.93 -9.81
CA MET A 512 40.33 18.71 -9.70
C MET A 512 39.60 17.64 -8.88
N ALA A 513 39.00 17.99 -7.75
CA ALA A 513 38.23 17.07 -6.93
C ALA A 513 37.02 16.49 -7.72
N ALA A 514 36.33 17.29 -8.51
CA ALA A 514 35.21 16.81 -9.34
C ALA A 514 35.71 15.84 -10.45
N TRP A 515 36.81 16.12 -11.13
CA TRP A 515 37.39 15.20 -12.13
C TRP A 515 37.92 13.91 -11.50
N GLU A 516 38.50 13.97 -10.29
CA GLU A 516 38.90 12.78 -9.53
C GLU A 516 37.66 11.93 -9.19
N ARG A 517 36.56 12.58 -8.83
CA ARG A 517 35.28 11.85 -8.58
C ARG A 517 34.74 11.20 -9.84
N ALA A 518 34.80 11.88 -11.00
CA ALA A 518 34.44 11.28 -12.28
C ALA A 518 35.27 10.02 -12.58
N LEU A 519 36.59 10.07 -12.33
CA LEU A 519 37.49 8.94 -12.55
C LEU A 519 37.36 7.81 -11.52
N GLN A 520 36.85 8.10 -10.33
CA GLN A 520 36.46 7.05 -9.38
C GLN A 520 35.23 6.26 -9.86
N LEU A 521 34.29 6.92 -10.53
CA LEU A 521 33.12 6.30 -11.11
C LEU A 521 33.42 5.56 -12.42
N ASP A 522 34.22 6.17 -13.27
CA ASP A 522 34.75 5.56 -14.51
C ASP A 522 36.21 5.90 -14.69
N PRO A 523 37.15 4.97 -14.38
CA PRO A 523 38.57 5.16 -14.59
C PRO A 523 38.96 5.39 -16.07
N SER A 524 38.07 5.05 -17.02
CA SER A 524 38.33 5.22 -18.46
C SER A 524 37.87 6.58 -19.02
N HIS A 525 37.21 7.43 -18.24
CA HIS A 525 36.65 8.71 -18.70
C HIS A 525 37.75 9.66 -19.22
N ALA A 526 37.81 9.77 -20.53
CA ALA A 526 38.93 10.44 -21.22
C ALA A 526 39.04 11.93 -20.87
N GLU A 527 37.94 12.68 -20.95
CA GLU A 527 37.94 14.13 -20.70
C GLU A 527 38.36 14.46 -19.25
N ALA A 528 37.84 13.76 -18.26
CA ALA A 528 38.19 14.00 -16.86
C ALA A 528 39.69 13.73 -16.60
N ARG A 529 40.25 12.68 -17.24
CA ARG A 529 41.67 12.34 -17.13
C ARG A 529 42.54 13.42 -17.74
N GLU A 530 42.23 13.89 -18.94
CA GLU A 530 42.96 14.94 -19.64
C GLU A 530 42.94 16.26 -18.86
N ARG A 531 41.76 16.70 -18.44
CA ARG A 531 41.57 17.92 -17.68
C ARG A 531 42.30 17.90 -16.34
N LEU A 532 42.21 16.78 -15.61
CA LEU A 532 42.93 16.62 -14.35
C LEU A 532 44.45 16.64 -14.52
N ALA A 533 44.98 15.97 -15.57
CA ALA A 533 46.41 15.98 -15.88
C ALA A 533 46.91 17.40 -16.25
N ALA A 534 46.13 18.13 -17.04
CA ALA A 534 46.43 19.52 -17.38
C ALA A 534 46.47 20.43 -16.15
N ALA A 535 45.48 20.30 -15.26
CA ALA A 535 45.39 21.07 -14.00
C ALA A 535 46.56 20.77 -13.05
N ARG A 536 46.98 19.51 -12.93
CA ARG A 536 48.15 19.09 -12.13
C ARG A 536 49.50 19.63 -12.68
N ASN A 537 49.60 19.84 -13.97
CA ASN A 537 50.79 20.36 -14.63
C ASN A 537 50.85 21.90 -14.71
N GLY A 538 49.89 22.61 -14.09
CA GLY A 538 49.85 24.08 -14.06
C GLY A 538 49.57 24.73 -15.41
N ARG A 539 48.89 24.04 -16.32
CA ARG A 539 48.53 24.49 -17.65
C ARG A 539 47.07 24.87 -17.76
#